data_016f1ed14b18e629a06cb1e4d7dc61e4
#
_entry.id   016f1ed14b18e629a06cb1e4d7dc61e4
#
_cell.length_a   1.000
_cell.length_b   1.000
_cell.length_c   1.000
_cell.angle_alpha   90.00
_cell.angle_beta   90.00
_cell.angle_gamma   90.00
#
_symmetry.space_group_name_H-M   'P 1'
#
loop_
_entity.id
_entity.type
_entity.pdbx_description
1 polymer ?
#
loop_
_entity_poly.entity_id
_entity_poly.type
_entity_poly.pdbx_seq_one_letter_code
_entity_poly.pdbx_strand_id
1 'polypeptide(L)'
;ADRIGPFKTLLVASGLQTLALLLFLPFDSLFSLYVVSALFGLSQGGIVPTYALIIRKVFPSSQAGTRVSIVLAATMIGMGAGGWISGALYDLTLSYQAAFLNGVAWNVLNIVIAVFLLYRISGASGGRGAALAT
;
A
#
# COMPACT_ATOMS: atom_id res chain seq x y z
N ALA A 1 -13.48 1.95 4.71
CA ALA A 1 -13.46 1.91 3.23
C ALA A 1 -14.78 2.43 2.64
N ASP A 2 -15.91 2.04 3.21
CA ASP A 2 -17.23 2.35 2.61
C ASP A 2 -17.61 3.83 2.64
N ARG A 3 -17.19 4.56 3.68
CA ARG A 3 -17.51 6.00 3.83
C ARG A 3 -16.54 6.93 3.09
N ILE A 4 -15.29 6.54 2.93
CA ILE A 4 -14.21 7.42 2.43
C ILE A 4 -13.82 7.06 0.99
N GLY A 5 -14.16 5.85 0.54
CA GLY A 5 -13.77 5.28 -0.73
C GLY A 5 -12.42 4.55 -0.68
N PRO A 6 -12.24 3.53 -1.55
CA PRO A 6 -11.10 2.62 -1.44
C PRO A 6 -9.75 3.29 -1.70
N PHE A 7 -9.66 4.26 -2.61
CA PHE A 7 -8.40 4.97 -2.90
C PHE A 7 -7.93 5.84 -1.72
N LYS A 8 -8.85 6.55 -1.06
CA LYS A 8 -8.52 7.36 0.12
C LYS A 8 -8.13 6.46 1.29
N THR A 9 -8.81 5.32 1.45
CA THR A 9 -8.46 4.31 2.47
C THR A 9 -7.06 3.77 2.23
N LEU A 10 -6.69 3.47 0.97
CA LEU A 10 -5.35 3.03 0.61
C LEU A 10 -4.30 4.08 0.97
N LEU A 11 -4.53 5.35 0.64
CA LEU A 11 -3.61 6.44 0.96
C LEU A 11 -3.42 6.63 2.46
N VAL A 12 -4.50 6.59 3.25
CA VAL A 12 -4.44 6.69 4.72
C VAL A 12 -3.67 5.51 5.30
N ALA A 13 -3.98 4.29 4.89
CA ALA A 13 -3.29 3.09 5.36
C ALA A 13 -1.80 3.10 4.99
N SER A 14 -1.45 3.50 3.76
CA SER A 14 -0.06 3.62 3.31
C SER A 14 0.69 4.73 4.06
N GLY A 15 0.02 5.85 4.36
CA GLY A 15 0.58 6.92 5.18
C GLY A 15 0.88 6.47 6.62
N LEU A 16 -0.06 5.77 7.25
CA LEU A 16 0.14 5.18 8.58
C LEU A 16 1.25 4.13 8.58
N GLN A 17 1.36 3.33 7.53
CA GLN A 17 2.43 2.36 7.37
C GLN A 17 3.80 3.02 7.22
N THR A 18 3.90 4.09 6.44
CA THR A 18 5.15 4.89 6.34
C THR A 18 5.54 5.45 7.69
N LEU A 19 4.58 6.02 8.44
CA LEU A 19 4.82 6.54 9.78
C LEU A 19 5.31 5.43 10.74
N ALA A 20 4.66 4.26 10.71
CA ALA A 20 5.07 3.13 11.52
C ALA A 20 6.51 2.68 11.20
N LEU A 21 6.88 2.60 9.92
CA LEU A 21 8.24 2.26 9.49
C LEU A 21 9.27 3.29 9.97
N LEU A 22 8.94 4.58 9.92
CA LEU A 22 9.81 5.65 10.42
C LEU A 22 9.97 5.60 11.94
N LEU A 23 8.94 5.18 12.68
CA LEU A 23 8.99 5.02 14.12
C LEU A 23 9.89 3.86 14.59
N PHE A 24 10.20 2.89 13.73
CA PHE A 24 11.20 1.85 14.05
C PHE A 24 12.64 2.39 14.13
N LEU A 25 12.94 3.52 13.48
CA LEU A 25 14.31 4.06 13.41
C LEU A 25 14.84 4.59 14.75
N PRO A 26 14.07 5.41 15.53
CA PRO A 26 14.58 6.01 16.76
C PRO A 26 14.32 5.17 18.02
N PHE A 27 13.51 4.09 17.96
CA PHE A 27 13.08 3.35 19.13
C PHE A 27 13.62 1.92 19.15
N ASP A 28 14.53 1.63 20.09
CA ASP A 28 15.16 0.32 20.27
C ASP A 28 14.55 -0.50 21.42
N SER A 29 13.60 0.05 22.19
CA SER A 29 13.00 -0.68 23.32
C SER A 29 12.01 -1.74 22.86
N LEU A 30 11.98 -2.87 23.58
CA LEU A 30 11.07 -3.99 23.26
C LEU A 30 9.60 -3.55 23.24
N PHE A 31 9.19 -2.71 24.18
CA PHE A 31 7.82 -2.16 24.21
C PHE A 31 7.50 -1.32 22.98
N SER A 32 8.41 -0.45 22.57
CA SER A 32 8.24 0.37 21.35
C SER A 32 8.13 -0.51 20.10
N LEU A 33 8.93 -1.56 20.00
CA LEU A 33 8.84 -2.52 18.89
C LEU A 33 7.48 -3.21 18.83
N TYR A 34 6.90 -3.60 19.96
CA TYR A 34 5.54 -4.18 19.98
C TYR A 34 4.48 -3.18 19.53
N VAL A 35 4.52 -1.94 20.02
CA VAL A 35 3.56 -0.89 19.65
C VAL A 35 3.65 -0.57 18.15
N VAL A 36 4.87 -0.37 17.65
CA VAL A 36 5.08 -0.05 16.23
C VAL A 36 4.70 -1.22 15.33
N SER A 37 4.98 -2.46 15.73
CA SER A 37 4.57 -3.66 15.01
C SER A 37 3.04 -3.81 14.96
N ALA A 38 2.34 -3.48 16.04
CA ALA A 38 0.88 -3.46 16.06
C ALA A 38 0.31 -2.41 15.11
N LEU A 39 0.85 -1.18 15.10
CA LEU A 39 0.45 -0.12 14.17
C LEU A 39 0.73 -0.52 12.71
N PHE A 40 1.87 -1.12 12.43
CA PHE A 40 2.23 -1.63 11.11
C PHE A 40 1.26 -2.72 10.66
N GLY A 41 0.96 -3.69 11.53
CA GLY A 41 0.03 -4.77 11.24
C GLY A 41 -1.40 -4.28 10.96
N LEU A 42 -1.90 -3.31 11.72
CA LEU A 42 -3.20 -2.67 11.48
C LEU A 42 -3.25 -1.95 10.13
N SER A 43 -2.19 -1.23 9.80
CA SER A 43 -2.08 -0.52 8.51
C SER A 43 -2.04 -1.51 7.34
N GLN A 44 -1.24 -2.57 7.44
CA GLN A 44 -1.11 -3.62 6.44
C GLN A 44 -2.42 -4.38 6.24
N GLY A 45 -3.15 -4.70 7.33
CA GLY A 45 -4.44 -5.36 7.27
C GLY A 45 -5.51 -4.57 6.52
N GLY A 46 -5.40 -3.25 6.47
CA GLY A 46 -6.30 -2.37 5.68
C GLY A 46 -5.94 -2.29 4.19
N ILE A 47 -4.68 -2.46 3.83
CA ILE A 47 -4.19 -2.25 2.45
C ILE A 47 -4.64 -3.38 1.52
N VAL A 48 -4.43 -4.63 1.90
CA VAL A 48 -4.69 -5.80 1.04
C VAL A 48 -6.15 -5.90 0.59
N PRO A 49 -7.17 -5.85 1.48
CA PRO A 49 -8.56 -5.88 1.03
C PRO A 49 -8.95 -4.65 0.21
N THR A 50 -8.27 -3.52 0.39
CA THR A 50 -8.54 -2.30 -0.36
C THR A 50 -8.20 -2.45 -1.84
N TYR A 51 -7.18 -3.21 -2.21
CA TYR A 51 -6.89 -3.52 -3.62
C TYR A 51 -8.04 -4.25 -4.30
N ALA A 52 -8.64 -5.24 -3.63
CA ALA A 52 -9.80 -5.94 -4.17
C ALA A 52 -11.00 -5.01 -4.38
N LEU A 53 -11.24 -4.07 -3.46
CA LEU A 53 -12.30 -3.07 -3.58
C LEU A 53 -12.05 -2.11 -4.74
N ILE A 54 -10.81 -1.67 -4.95
CA ILE A 54 -10.43 -0.80 -6.07
C ILE A 54 -10.70 -1.49 -7.39
N ILE A 55 -10.29 -2.76 -7.54
CA ILE A 55 -10.49 -3.51 -8.77
C ILE A 55 -11.97 -3.70 -9.07
N ARG A 56 -12.77 -4.05 -8.07
CA ARG A 56 -14.22 -4.20 -8.23
C ARG A 56 -14.93 -2.89 -8.61
N LYS A 57 -14.38 -1.76 -8.22
CA LYS A 57 -14.93 -0.43 -8.55
C LYS A 57 -14.57 0.02 -9.97
N VAL A 58 -13.40 -0.37 -10.46
CA VAL A 58 -12.84 0.11 -11.73
C VAL A 58 -13.18 -0.84 -12.91
N PHE A 59 -13.32 -2.14 -12.64
CA PHE A 59 -13.52 -3.16 -13.68
C PHE A 59 -14.88 -3.86 -13.57
N PRO A 60 -15.44 -4.34 -14.72
CA PRO A 60 -16.67 -5.11 -14.74
C PRO A 60 -16.58 -6.37 -13.88
N SER A 61 -17.70 -6.80 -13.30
CA SER A 61 -17.78 -7.96 -12.40
C SER A 61 -17.26 -9.26 -13.03
N SER A 62 -17.44 -9.43 -14.35
CA SER A 62 -16.98 -10.60 -15.11
C SER A 62 -15.46 -10.76 -15.13
N GLN A 63 -14.71 -9.66 -15.00
CA GLN A 63 -13.26 -9.67 -15.03
C GLN A 63 -12.63 -9.44 -13.63
N ALA A 64 -13.43 -9.04 -12.66
CA ALA A 64 -12.94 -8.64 -11.34
C ALA A 64 -12.22 -9.79 -10.62
N GLY A 65 -12.72 -11.03 -10.70
CA GLY A 65 -12.11 -12.19 -10.07
C GLY A 65 -10.69 -12.45 -10.54
N THR A 66 -10.49 -12.55 -11.85
CA THR A 66 -9.16 -12.78 -12.45
C THR A 66 -8.18 -11.66 -12.10
N ARG A 67 -8.63 -10.40 -12.17
CA ARG A 67 -7.77 -9.24 -11.88
C ARG A 67 -7.38 -9.16 -10.40
N VAL A 68 -8.31 -9.47 -9.49
CA VAL A 68 -8.02 -9.57 -8.05
C VAL A 68 -6.97 -10.66 -7.82
N SER A 69 -7.11 -11.83 -8.42
CA SER A 69 -6.15 -12.94 -8.27
C SER A 69 -4.75 -12.55 -8.75
N ILE A 70 -4.64 -11.86 -9.88
CA ILE A 70 -3.34 -11.38 -10.41
C ILE A 70 -2.70 -10.38 -9.43
N VAL A 71 -3.47 -9.43 -8.92
CA VAL A 71 -2.94 -8.45 -7.95
C VAL A 71 -2.52 -9.10 -6.65
N LEU A 72 -3.30 -10.06 -6.13
CA LEU A 72 -2.93 -10.80 -4.92
C LEU A 72 -1.67 -11.64 -5.14
N ALA A 73 -1.54 -12.31 -6.29
CA ALA A 73 -0.33 -13.06 -6.63
C ALA A 73 0.90 -12.14 -6.72
N ALA A 74 0.76 -11.00 -7.40
CA ALA A 74 1.82 -9.98 -7.46
C ALA A 74 2.18 -9.44 -6.06
N THR A 75 1.20 -9.26 -5.19
CA THR A 75 1.42 -8.84 -3.80
C THR A 75 2.23 -9.90 -3.03
N MET A 76 1.90 -11.17 -3.16
CA MET A 76 2.63 -12.26 -2.51
C MET A 76 4.08 -12.34 -2.99
N ILE A 77 4.31 -12.22 -4.30
CA ILE A 77 5.66 -12.17 -4.89
C ILE A 77 6.42 -10.95 -4.35
N GLY A 78 5.78 -9.79 -4.30
CA GLY A 78 6.36 -8.56 -3.74
C GLY A 78 6.74 -8.70 -2.28
N MET A 79 5.90 -9.34 -1.46
CA MET A 79 6.19 -9.61 -0.04
C MET A 79 7.40 -10.54 0.11
N GLY A 80 7.48 -11.61 -0.68
CA GLY A 80 8.61 -12.54 -0.67
C GLY A 80 9.92 -11.85 -1.10
N ALA A 81 9.89 -11.10 -2.20
CA ALA A 81 11.03 -10.34 -2.68
C ALA A 81 11.47 -9.26 -1.69
N GLY A 82 10.52 -8.54 -1.08
CA GLY A 82 10.78 -7.52 -0.07
C GLY A 82 11.45 -8.08 1.18
N GLY A 83 10.98 -9.25 1.66
CA GLY A 83 11.62 -9.95 2.77
C GLY A 83 13.04 -10.38 2.46
N TRP A 84 13.26 -10.93 1.26
CA TRP A 84 14.59 -11.34 0.80
C TRP A 84 15.55 -10.15 0.67
N ILE A 85 15.12 -9.05 0.05
CA ILE A 85 15.92 -7.81 -0.09
C ILE A 85 16.25 -7.23 1.29
N SER A 86 15.28 -7.19 2.21
CA SER A 86 15.50 -6.70 3.57
C SER A 86 16.49 -7.55 4.35
N GLY A 87 16.43 -8.87 4.19
CA GLY A 87 17.40 -9.80 4.77
C GLY A 87 18.81 -9.58 4.20
N ALA A 88 18.95 -9.48 2.88
CA ALA A 88 20.23 -9.22 2.22
C ALA A 88 20.82 -7.85 2.65
N LEU A 89 19.99 -6.82 2.78
CA LEU A 89 20.45 -5.51 3.29
C LEU A 89 20.94 -5.60 4.73
N TYR A 90 20.25 -6.37 5.57
CA TYR A 90 20.72 -6.61 6.93
C TYR A 90 22.05 -7.35 6.96
N ASP A 91 22.22 -8.40 6.17
CA ASP A 91 23.45 -9.18 6.09
C ASP A 91 24.67 -8.33 5.63
N LEU A 92 24.42 -7.38 4.74
CA LEU A 92 25.45 -6.47 4.22
C LEU A 92 25.78 -5.32 5.17
N THR A 93 24.80 -4.78 5.89
CA THR A 93 24.94 -3.57 6.70
C THR A 93 24.99 -3.84 8.19
N LEU A 94 24.59 -5.04 8.63
CA LEU A 94 24.35 -5.42 10.02
C LEU A 94 23.44 -4.42 10.77
N SER A 95 22.54 -3.76 10.03
CA SER A 95 21.66 -2.73 10.54
C SER A 95 20.23 -2.92 10.00
N TYR A 96 19.26 -2.95 10.90
CA TYR A 96 17.83 -2.92 10.55
C TYR A 96 17.39 -1.59 9.93
N GLN A 97 18.12 -0.50 10.18
CA GLN A 97 17.78 0.82 9.64
C GLN A 97 17.76 0.82 8.12
N ALA A 98 18.72 0.16 7.46
CA ALA A 98 18.76 0.03 6.01
C ALA A 98 17.52 -0.73 5.48
N ALA A 99 17.10 -1.80 6.15
CA ALA A 99 15.92 -2.56 5.78
C ALA A 99 14.64 -1.73 5.95
N PHE A 100 14.49 -0.98 7.03
CA PHE A 100 13.33 -0.09 7.24
C PHE A 100 13.29 1.07 6.24
N LEU A 101 14.42 1.69 5.93
CA LEU A 101 14.51 2.74 4.91
C LEU A 101 14.14 2.22 3.53
N ASN A 102 14.55 1.00 3.18
CA ASN A 102 14.11 0.32 1.96
C ASN A 102 12.58 0.16 1.96
N GLY A 103 11.98 -0.28 3.06
CA GLY A 103 10.52 -0.39 3.20
C GLY A 103 9.81 0.96 3.04
N VAL A 104 10.34 2.04 3.60
CA VAL A 104 9.84 3.41 3.43
C VAL A 104 9.89 3.83 1.97
N ALA A 105 11.00 3.58 1.27
CA ALA A 105 11.17 3.94 -0.14
C ALA A 105 10.11 3.24 -1.02
N TRP A 106 9.90 1.94 -0.84
CA TRP A 106 8.86 1.20 -1.57
C TRP A 106 7.44 1.67 -1.24
N ASN A 107 7.19 2.04 0.02
CA ASN A 107 5.87 2.54 0.41
C ASN A 107 5.60 3.94 -0.15
N VAL A 108 6.59 4.82 -0.18
CA VAL A 108 6.49 6.13 -0.85
C VAL A 108 6.19 5.94 -2.33
N LEU A 109 6.87 5.01 -3.01
CA LEU A 109 6.57 4.68 -4.41
C LEU A 109 5.13 4.20 -4.58
N ASN A 110 4.63 3.35 -3.69
CA ASN A 110 3.24 2.90 -3.69
C ASN A 110 2.26 4.07 -3.55
N ILE A 111 2.53 5.01 -2.64
CA ILE A 111 1.71 6.22 -2.44
C ILE A 111 1.70 7.07 -3.71
N VAL A 112 2.84 7.29 -4.32
CA VAL A 112 2.95 8.07 -5.56
C VAL A 112 2.13 7.44 -6.68
N ILE A 113 2.23 6.12 -6.86
CA ILE A 113 1.44 5.39 -7.86
C ILE A 113 -0.06 5.49 -7.55
N ALA A 114 -0.46 5.32 -6.29
CA ALA A 114 -1.87 5.39 -5.89
C ALA A 114 -2.45 6.79 -6.12
N VAL A 115 -1.71 7.84 -5.80
CA VAL A 115 -2.10 9.24 -6.07
C VAL A 115 -2.23 9.49 -7.57
N PHE A 116 -1.25 9.06 -8.35
CA PHE A 116 -1.27 9.19 -9.81
C PHE A 116 -2.50 8.51 -10.42
N LEU A 117 -2.81 7.27 -10.01
CA LEU A 117 -3.99 6.55 -10.46
C LEU A 117 -5.29 7.25 -10.05
N LEU A 118 -5.34 7.78 -8.84
CA LEU A 118 -6.50 8.53 -8.36
C LEU A 118 -6.77 9.77 -9.23
N TYR A 119 -5.73 10.54 -9.56
CA TYR A 119 -5.86 11.70 -10.44
C TYR A 119 -6.32 11.29 -11.85
N ARG A 120 -5.79 10.22 -12.41
CA ARG A 120 -6.20 9.73 -13.73
C ARG A 120 -7.66 9.29 -13.77
N ILE A 121 -8.12 8.58 -12.75
CA ILE A 121 -9.50 8.08 -12.67
C ILE A 121 -10.47 9.24 -12.44
N SER A 122 -10.11 10.22 -11.61
CA SER A 122 -10.93 11.41 -11.35
C SER A 122 -11.06 12.29 -12.60
N GLY A 123 -9.99 12.44 -13.37
CA GLY A 123 -10.01 13.17 -14.64
C GLY A 123 -10.88 12.50 -15.72
N ALA A 124 -10.88 11.18 -15.77
CA ALA A 124 -11.69 10.41 -16.72
C ALA A 124 -13.19 10.44 -16.40
N SER A 125 -13.57 10.57 -15.14
CA SER A 125 -14.99 10.69 -14.72
C SER A 125 -15.56 12.08 -14.98
N GLY A 126 -14.76 13.13 -14.91
CA GLY A 126 -15.18 14.50 -15.25
C GLY A 126 -15.54 14.68 -16.73
N GLY A 127 -14.81 14.00 -17.64
CA GLY A 127 -15.08 14.03 -19.06
C GLY A 127 -16.37 13.29 -19.49
N ARG A 128 -16.74 12.22 -18.78
CA ARG A 128 -17.97 11.47 -19.07
C ARG A 128 -19.24 12.19 -18.62
N GLY A 129 -19.18 12.96 -17.53
CA GLY A 129 -20.31 13.76 -17.06
C GLY A 129 -20.65 14.91 -18.03
N ALA A 130 -19.67 15.51 -18.67
CA ALA A 130 -19.86 16.57 -19.65
C ALA A 130 -20.43 16.06 -20.99
N ALA A 131 -20.10 14.83 -21.39
CA ALA A 131 -20.60 14.22 -22.65
C ALA A 131 -22.04 13.73 -22.58
N LEU A 132 -22.64 13.60 -21.40
CA LEU A 132 -24.05 13.23 -21.21
C LEU A 132 -24.97 14.42 -20.95
N ALA A 133 -24.42 15.64 -20.89
CA ALA A 133 -25.15 16.90 -20.68
C ALA A 133 -25.36 17.71 -21.97
N THR A 134 -24.87 17.21 -23.10
CA THR A 134 -25.13 17.74 -24.47
C THR A 134 -25.93 16.76 -25.28
#